data_22d7964adead62d390e32cbe0338b4c7
#
_entry.id   22d7964adead62d390e32cbe0338b4c7
#
_cell.length_a   1.000
_cell.length_b   1.000
_cell.length_c   1.000
_cell.angle_alpha   90.00
_cell.angle_beta   90.00
_cell.angle_gamma   90.00
#
_symmetry.space_group_name_H-M   'P 1'
#
loop_
_entity.id
_entity.type
_entity.pdbx_description
1 polymer ?
#
loop_
_entity_poly.entity_id
_entity_poly.type
_entity_poly.pdbx_seq_one_letter_code
_entity_poly.pdbx_strand_id
1 'polypeptide(L)'
;MEKLIWEKDYINKIICGDCLEVMKGIPDESVDLVITSPPYNIEIDYGVYKDNLEWQEYLNWCNEWISQIKRILKSDGRFVINILVNIQKDNIRRQPLIDFSDLIRNNQLHIHGIGFWIDVTRVKYTSWGSWQSASCPYIYNPYEALVIGYRDYWKKIIKGQDTISKKIFILGVRGIYNFGTTFNRNCPAVFPLKLPLVFVDLLSFEDDIVLDPFLGLGTTAVACKQLNRRFLGIEINPEYCKIAEKRLKSIPENLFKSK
;
A
#
# COMPACT_ATOMS: atom_id res chain seq x y z
N MET A 1 -1.09 14.70 27.07
CA MET A 1 -1.45 13.43 26.39
C MET A 1 -0.54 12.35 26.96
N GLU A 2 -1.11 11.23 27.41
CA GLU A 2 -0.30 10.08 27.83
C GLU A 2 0.51 9.58 26.62
N LYS A 3 1.79 9.25 26.87
CA LYS A 3 2.67 8.73 25.82
C LYS A 3 2.21 7.32 25.47
N LEU A 4 1.82 7.09 24.21
CA LEU A 4 1.41 5.78 23.71
C LEU A 4 2.57 4.77 23.82
N ILE A 5 2.22 3.55 24.22
CA ILE A 5 3.17 2.44 24.40
C ILE A 5 3.12 1.57 23.15
N TRP A 6 4.27 1.38 22.48
CA TRP A 6 4.38 0.71 21.19
C TRP A 6 3.63 -0.63 21.09
N GLU A 7 3.98 -1.60 21.92
CA GLU A 7 3.39 -2.94 21.85
C GLU A 7 1.89 -2.96 22.23
N LYS A 8 1.44 -2.06 23.10
CA LYS A 8 0.07 -2.03 23.60
C LYS A 8 -0.87 -1.23 22.73
N ASP A 9 -0.42 -0.06 22.28
CA ASP A 9 -1.30 0.96 21.69
C ASP A 9 -1.22 1.01 20.18
N TYR A 10 -0.17 0.41 19.57
CA TYR A 10 0.04 0.40 18.11
C TYR A 10 -0.18 -0.97 17.49
N ILE A 11 0.31 -2.06 18.13
CA ILE A 11 0.31 -3.38 17.50
C ILE A 11 -1.09 -3.99 17.48
N ASN A 12 -1.50 -4.49 16.30
CA ASN A 12 -2.82 -5.01 15.99
C ASN A 12 -3.94 -3.97 16.21
N LYS A 13 -3.63 -2.70 15.91
CA LYS A 13 -4.55 -1.58 16.02
C LYS A 13 -4.77 -0.86 14.71
N ILE A 14 -5.94 -0.24 14.62
CA ILE A 14 -6.24 0.81 13.65
C ILE A 14 -6.24 2.11 14.40
N ILE A 15 -5.35 3.02 14.02
CA ILE A 15 -5.24 4.33 14.65
C ILE A 15 -5.89 5.36 13.72
N CYS A 16 -6.95 6.01 14.22
CA CYS A 16 -7.61 7.06 13.50
C CYS A 16 -6.84 8.38 13.68
N GLY A 17 -6.20 8.85 12.61
CA GLY A 17 -5.40 10.06 12.64
C GLY A 17 -4.59 10.30 11.38
N ASP A 18 -3.91 11.44 11.36
CA ASP A 18 -2.96 11.77 10.29
C ASP A 18 -1.74 10.84 10.34
N CYS A 19 -1.34 10.32 9.18
CA CYS A 19 -0.25 9.33 9.10
C CYS A 19 1.09 9.90 9.58
N LEU A 20 1.41 11.17 9.28
CA LEU A 20 2.65 11.79 9.72
C LEU A 20 2.69 11.96 11.23
N GLU A 21 1.59 12.39 11.84
CA GLU A 21 1.50 12.56 13.29
C GLU A 21 1.58 11.20 14.02
N VAL A 22 0.86 10.20 13.55
CA VAL A 22 0.87 8.85 14.16
C VAL A 22 2.23 8.19 14.00
N MET A 23 2.85 8.28 12.82
CA MET A 23 4.17 7.68 12.57
C MET A 23 5.27 8.25 13.47
N LYS A 24 5.19 9.50 13.93
CA LYS A 24 6.15 10.07 14.90
C LYS A 24 6.25 9.25 16.21
N GLY A 25 5.18 8.57 16.60
CA GLY A 25 5.15 7.70 17.79
C GLY A 25 5.67 6.29 17.57
N ILE A 26 5.91 5.88 16.32
CA ILE A 26 6.45 4.56 15.97
C ILE A 26 7.97 4.57 16.20
N PRO A 27 8.54 3.59 16.95
CA PRO A 27 9.98 3.50 17.13
C PRO A 27 10.73 3.29 15.83
N ASP A 28 11.96 3.76 15.78
CA ASP A 28 12.87 3.46 14.68
C ASP A 28 13.08 1.94 14.56
N GLU A 29 13.26 1.47 13.33
CA GLU A 29 13.60 0.07 13.04
C GLU A 29 12.67 -0.98 13.68
N SER A 30 11.36 -0.67 13.73
CA SER A 30 10.37 -1.53 14.39
C SER A 30 9.42 -2.27 13.44
N VAL A 31 9.35 -1.88 12.16
CA VAL A 31 8.43 -2.42 11.17
C VAL A 31 9.16 -3.33 10.18
N ASP A 32 8.60 -4.49 9.87
CA ASP A 32 9.18 -5.48 8.96
C ASP A 32 8.78 -5.25 7.51
N LEU A 33 7.53 -4.79 7.28
CA LEU A 33 6.97 -4.60 5.94
C LEU A 33 6.00 -3.41 5.95
N VAL A 34 6.07 -2.58 4.91
CA VAL A 34 5.05 -1.57 4.61
C VAL A 34 4.32 -1.99 3.33
N ILE A 35 2.99 -2.04 3.36
CA ILE A 35 2.16 -2.23 2.16
C ILE A 35 1.11 -1.14 2.14
N THR A 36 1.10 -0.33 1.08
CA THR A 36 0.21 0.83 1.05
C THR A 36 -0.15 1.29 -0.35
N SER A 37 -1.24 2.02 -0.44
CA SER A 37 -1.69 2.77 -1.62
C SER A 37 -2.07 4.18 -1.13
N PRO A 38 -1.17 5.17 -1.28
CA PRO A 38 -1.46 6.54 -0.84
C PRO A 38 -2.58 7.17 -1.69
N PRO A 39 -3.22 8.25 -1.24
CA PRO A 39 -4.06 9.07 -2.10
C PRO A 39 -3.29 9.52 -3.35
N TYR A 40 -3.94 9.49 -4.53
CA TYR A 40 -3.24 9.70 -5.81
C TYR A 40 -3.27 11.13 -6.31
N ASN A 41 -3.90 12.04 -5.57
CA ASN A 41 -4.07 13.44 -5.92
C ASN A 41 -4.83 13.66 -7.25
N ILE A 42 -5.89 12.88 -7.45
CA ILE A 42 -6.77 12.88 -8.64
C ILE A 42 -8.22 13.26 -8.32
N GLU A 43 -8.40 14.06 -7.27
CA GLU A 43 -9.69 14.61 -6.85
C GLU A 43 -10.71 13.56 -6.36
N ILE A 44 -10.22 12.46 -5.77
CA ILE A 44 -11.09 11.49 -5.11
C ILE A 44 -11.61 12.09 -3.81
N ASP A 45 -12.92 12.03 -3.62
CA ASP A 45 -13.54 12.44 -2.37
C ASP A 45 -13.38 11.34 -1.30
N TYR A 46 -12.46 11.58 -0.36
CA TYR A 46 -12.27 10.75 0.83
C TYR A 46 -13.02 11.28 2.07
N GLY A 47 -13.87 12.28 1.89
CA GLY A 47 -14.69 12.90 2.95
C GLY A 47 -13.93 13.89 3.83
N VAL A 48 -12.81 13.50 4.40
CA VAL A 48 -12.01 14.33 5.33
C VAL A 48 -10.69 14.82 4.75
N TYR A 49 -10.21 14.19 3.69
CA TYR A 49 -8.98 14.54 3.01
C TYR A 49 -9.28 15.10 1.61
N LYS A 50 -8.68 16.24 1.28
CA LYS A 50 -8.78 16.86 -0.05
C LYS A 50 -7.67 16.34 -0.95
N ASP A 51 -8.02 15.46 -1.87
CA ASP A 51 -7.12 14.81 -2.84
C ASP A 51 -6.85 15.70 -4.06
N ASN A 52 -6.55 16.99 -3.84
CA ASN A 52 -6.39 17.99 -4.91
C ASN A 52 -5.31 19.04 -4.61
N LEU A 53 -4.23 18.63 -3.98
CA LEU A 53 -3.08 19.50 -3.74
C LEU A 53 -2.44 19.94 -5.07
N GLU A 54 -1.73 21.07 -5.07
CA GLU A 54 -0.79 21.36 -6.14
C GLU A 54 0.24 20.24 -6.24
N TRP A 55 0.74 19.94 -7.46
CA TRP A 55 1.55 18.71 -7.66
C TRP A 55 2.84 18.71 -6.83
N GLN A 56 3.54 19.84 -6.75
CA GLN A 56 4.76 19.91 -5.95
C GLN A 56 4.48 19.81 -4.44
N GLU A 57 3.38 20.38 -3.96
CA GLU A 57 2.95 20.23 -2.57
C GLU A 57 2.62 18.77 -2.24
N TYR A 58 1.95 18.07 -3.17
CA TYR A 58 1.69 16.65 -3.05
C TYR A 58 2.98 15.83 -2.97
N LEU A 59 3.97 16.11 -3.84
CA LEU A 59 5.25 15.42 -3.81
C LEU A 59 6.05 15.72 -2.54
N ASN A 60 5.99 16.95 -2.01
CA ASN A 60 6.61 17.30 -0.74
C ASN A 60 5.99 16.51 0.41
N TRP A 61 4.66 16.44 0.47
CA TRP A 61 3.96 15.61 1.44
C TRP A 61 4.29 14.11 1.29
N CYS A 62 4.40 13.62 0.05
CA CYS A 62 4.84 12.25 -0.21
C CYS A 62 6.25 12.00 0.32
N ASN A 63 7.16 12.96 0.12
CA ASN A 63 8.53 12.86 0.64
C ASN A 63 8.57 12.74 2.16
N GLU A 64 7.70 13.45 2.88
CA GLU A 64 7.65 13.42 4.34
C GLU A 64 7.28 12.01 4.86
N TRP A 65 6.19 11.39 4.36
CA TRP A 65 5.81 10.07 4.84
C TRP A 65 6.76 8.95 4.33
N ILE A 66 7.38 9.08 3.14
CA ILE A 66 8.42 8.16 2.67
C ILE A 66 9.66 8.24 3.58
N SER A 67 10.04 9.43 4.03
CA SER A 67 11.10 9.63 5.01
C SER A 67 10.79 8.93 6.35
N GLN A 68 9.53 9.01 6.82
CA GLN A 68 9.12 8.26 8.00
C GLN A 68 9.18 6.73 7.77
N ILE A 69 8.79 6.24 6.60
CA ILE A 69 8.94 4.82 6.26
C ILE A 69 10.42 4.39 6.35
N LYS A 70 11.36 5.19 5.82
CA LYS A 70 12.80 4.91 5.95
C LYS A 70 13.23 4.77 7.41
N ARG A 71 12.75 5.66 8.29
CA ARG A 71 13.10 5.64 9.71
C ARG A 71 12.58 4.40 10.44
N ILE A 72 11.30 4.06 10.22
CA ILE A 72 10.61 3.02 10.98
C ILE A 72 10.85 1.59 10.46
N LEU A 73 11.21 1.42 9.18
CA LEU A 73 11.56 0.11 8.66
C LEU A 73 12.82 -0.43 9.32
N LYS A 74 12.84 -1.71 9.65
CA LYS A 74 14.08 -2.43 10.04
C LYS A 74 15.10 -2.36 8.91
N SER A 75 16.37 -2.61 9.19
CA SER A 75 17.43 -2.57 8.18
C SER A 75 17.20 -3.55 7.02
N ASP A 76 16.53 -4.69 7.27
CA ASP A 76 16.06 -5.65 6.26
C ASP A 76 14.56 -5.54 5.97
N GLY A 77 13.94 -4.44 6.40
CA GLY A 77 12.54 -4.13 6.18
C GLY A 77 12.25 -3.83 4.71
N ARG A 78 11.07 -4.21 4.27
CA ARG A 78 10.63 -4.13 2.87
C ARG A 78 9.41 -3.24 2.73
N PHE A 79 9.14 -2.80 1.51
CA PHE A 79 7.91 -2.06 1.23
C PHE A 79 7.32 -2.41 -0.13
N VAL A 80 6.01 -2.23 -0.25
CA VAL A 80 5.24 -2.27 -1.50
C VAL A 80 4.34 -1.05 -1.53
N ILE A 81 4.58 -0.15 -2.48
CA ILE A 81 3.77 1.05 -2.68
C ILE A 81 3.01 0.89 -4.00
N ASN A 82 1.69 0.87 -3.92
CA ASN A 82 0.82 0.82 -5.10
C ASN A 82 0.50 2.23 -5.56
N ILE A 83 0.78 2.55 -6.84
CA ILE A 83 0.59 3.89 -7.42
C ILE A 83 0.15 3.81 -8.88
N LEU A 84 -0.47 4.88 -9.36
CA LEU A 84 -0.77 5.04 -10.78
C LEU A 84 0.52 5.24 -11.59
N VAL A 85 0.57 4.67 -12.78
CA VAL A 85 1.73 4.83 -13.69
C VAL A 85 1.77 6.23 -14.26
N ASN A 86 0.63 6.74 -14.69
CA ASN A 86 0.47 8.11 -15.14
C ASN A 86 -0.94 8.63 -14.83
N ILE A 87 -1.05 9.93 -14.69
CA ILE A 87 -2.30 10.65 -14.48
C ILE A 87 -2.35 11.88 -15.39
N GLN A 88 -3.54 12.44 -15.54
CA GLN A 88 -3.70 13.78 -16.10
C GLN A 88 -4.23 14.69 -15.01
N LYS A 89 -3.49 15.75 -14.71
CA LYS A 89 -3.89 16.79 -13.75
C LYS A 89 -3.49 18.15 -14.33
N ASP A 90 -4.38 19.14 -14.19
CA ASP A 90 -4.17 20.51 -14.69
C ASP A 90 -3.77 20.55 -16.19
N ASN A 91 -4.39 19.67 -17.00
CA ASN A 91 -4.07 19.47 -18.42
C ASN A 91 -2.62 19.00 -18.70
N ILE A 92 -1.88 18.57 -17.68
CA ILE A 92 -0.52 18.05 -17.80
C ILE A 92 -0.52 16.54 -17.53
N ARG A 93 0.19 15.79 -18.38
CA ARG A 93 0.50 14.38 -18.13
C ARG A 93 1.63 14.30 -17.11
N ARG A 94 1.36 13.61 -16.00
CA ARG A 94 2.32 13.36 -14.93
C ARG A 94 2.57 11.86 -14.81
N GLN A 95 3.75 11.49 -14.34
CA GLN A 95 4.18 10.09 -14.21
C GLN A 95 4.50 9.77 -12.73
N PRO A 96 3.49 9.53 -11.89
CA PRO A 96 3.69 9.21 -10.47
C PRO A 96 4.72 8.10 -10.23
N LEU A 97 4.77 7.08 -11.10
CA LEU A 97 5.77 6.01 -11.00
C LEU A 97 7.21 6.54 -11.04
N ILE A 98 7.50 7.54 -11.87
CA ILE A 98 8.84 8.15 -11.96
C ILE A 98 9.08 9.01 -10.73
N ASP A 99 8.14 9.91 -10.41
CA ASP A 99 8.26 10.81 -9.26
C ASP A 99 8.47 10.04 -7.95
N PHE A 100 7.67 8.99 -7.70
CA PHE A 100 7.82 8.14 -6.52
C PHE A 100 9.14 7.35 -6.52
N SER A 101 9.60 6.90 -7.68
CA SER A 101 10.89 6.22 -7.78
C SER A 101 12.03 7.15 -7.38
N ASP A 102 11.95 8.43 -7.72
CA ASP A 102 12.94 9.43 -7.34
C ASP A 102 12.82 9.79 -5.85
N LEU A 103 11.60 9.96 -5.31
CA LEU A 103 11.38 10.18 -3.88
C LEU A 103 11.94 9.03 -3.04
N ILE A 104 11.71 7.78 -3.45
CA ILE A 104 12.23 6.58 -2.79
C ILE A 104 13.77 6.61 -2.75
N ARG A 105 14.43 6.87 -3.89
CA ARG A 105 15.89 6.93 -3.98
C ARG A 105 16.46 8.10 -3.17
N ASN A 106 15.83 9.27 -3.23
CA ASN A 106 16.25 10.46 -2.49
C ASN A 106 16.19 10.24 -0.97
N ASN A 107 15.27 9.39 -0.49
CA ASN A 107 15.19 8.95 0.90
C ASN A 107 16.11 7.76 1.22
N GLN A 108 17.07 7.41 0.34
CA GLN A 108 18.00 6.31 0.55
C GLN A 108 17.31 4.95 0.77
N LEU A 109 16.15 4.76 0.16
CA LEU A 109 15.48 3.48 0.04
C LEU A 109 15.84 2.85 -1.31
N HIS A 110 15.82 1.53 -1.40
CA HIS A 110 16.22 0.80 -2.59
C HIS A 110 15.02 0.15 -3.27
N ILE A 111 14.89 0.35 -4.58
CA ILE A 111 13.89 -0.34 -5.38
C ILE A 111 14.46 -1.70 -5.81
N HIS A 112 13.77 -2.79 -5.43
CA HIS A 112 14.12 -4.15 -5.84
C HIS A 112 13.49 -4.52 -7.18
N GLY A 113 12.25 -4.10 -7.40
CA GLY A 113 11.53 -4.37 -8.63
C GLY A 113 10.24 -3.58 -8.74
N ILE A 114 9.66 -3.59 -9.93
CA ILE A 114 8.36 -2.98 -10.20
C ILE A 114 7.45 -4.06 -10.76
N GLY A 115 6.32 -4.28 -10.09
CA GLY A 115 5.24 -5.11 -10.59
C GLY A 115 4.10 -4.26 -11.13
N PHE A 116 3.16 -4.90 -11.83
CA PHE A 116 1.97 -4.23 -12.37
C PHE A 116 0.72 -5.00 -11.96
N TRP A 117 -0.22 -4.30 -11.35
CA TRP A 117 -1.55 -4.83 -11.09
C TRP A 117 -2.51 -4.33 -12.15
N ILE A 118 -3.22 -5.29 -12.79
CA ILE A 118 -4.24 -5.03 -13.80
C ILE A 118 -5.59 -5.37 -13.19
N ASP A 119 -6.46 -4.36 -13.03
CA ASP A 119 -7.84 -4.59 -12.64
C ASP A 119 -8.64 -5.12 -13.84
N VAL A 120 -8.73 -6.43 -13.96
CA VAL A 120 -9.41 -7.09 -15.08
C VAL A 120 -10.91 -6.83 -15.13
N THR A 121 -11.50 -6.25 -14.07
CA THR A 121 -12.94 -5.91 -14.04
C THR A 121 -13.23 -4.52 -14.60
N ARG A 122 -12.22 -3.65 -14.66
CA ARG A 122 -12.35 -2.24 -15.08
C ARG A 122 -11.71 -1.92 -16.42
N VAL A 123 -11.00 -2.87 -17.02
CA VAL A 123 -10.35 -2.66 -18.34
C VAL A 123 -11.42 -2.40 -19.40
N LYS A 124 -11.47 -1.16 -19.91
CA LYS A 124 -12.32 -0.75 -21.03
C LYS A 124 -11.45 -0.22 -22.15
N TYR A 125 -11.43 -0.90 -23.28
CA TYR A 125 -10.67 -0.50 -24.47
C TYR A 125 -11.49 0.42 -25.38
N THR A 126 -12.08 1.50 -24.83
CA THR A 126 -12.95 2.42 -25.56
C THR A 126 -12.46 3.87 -25.59
N SER A 127 -11.29 4.15 -24.98
CA SER A 127 -10.70 5.50 -24.99
C SER A 127 -9.57 5.56 -25.99
N TRP A 128 -9.91 5.92 -27.24
CA TRP A 128 -8.99 5.84 -28.37
C TRP A 128 -8.21 7.14 -28.62
N GLY A 129 -8.67 8.28 -28.11
CA GLY A 129 -8.21 9.57 -28.59
C GLY A 129 -8.67 9.80 -30.03
N SER A 130 -7.77 10.13 -30.94
CA SER A 130 -8.06 10.19 -32.38
C SER A 130 -8.22 8.79 -32.94
N TRP A 131 -9.43 8.44 -33.39
CA TRP A 131 -9.72 7.14 -33.98
C TRP A 131 -9.03 6.99 -35.35
N GLN A 132 -8.25 5.93 -35.50
CA GLN A 132 -7.53 5.60 -36.76
C GLN A 132 -6.67 6.74 -37.34
N SER A 133 -6.18 7.62 -36.48
CA SER A 133 -5.35 8.77 -36.88
C SER A 133 -4.17 8.95 -35.91
N ALA A 134 -3.01 9.23 -36.48
CA ALA A 134 -1.81 9.55 -35.68
C ALA A 134 -1.82 10.96 -35.07
N SER A 135 -2.89 11.74 -35.28
CA SER A 135 -2.96 13.14 -34.81
C SER A 135 -2.96 13.28 -33.28
N CYS A 136 -3.66 12.38 -32.58
CA CYS A 136 -3.73 12.41 -31.10
C CYS A 136 -4.21 11.05 -30.54
N PRO A 137 -3.50 9.93 -30.76
CA PRO A 137 -3.87 8.65 -30.18
C PRO A 137 -3.70 8.67 -28.66
N TYR A 138 -4.63 8.04 -27.95
CA TYR A 138 -4.53 7.89 -26.49
C TYR A 138 -3.88 6.57 -26.12
N ILE A 139 -2.77 6.63 -25.39
CA ILE A 139 -2.13 5.43 -24.85
C ILE A 139 -2.75 5.14 -23.48
N TYR A 140 -3.55 4.09 -23.45
CA TYR A 140 -4.26 3.66 -22.24
C TYR A 140 -3.40 2.75 -21.39
N ASN A 141 -3.35 3.06 -20.09
CA ASN A 141 -2.62 2.26 -19.09
C ASN A 141 -3.62 1.68 -18.08
N PRO A 142 -4.11 0.46 -18.31
CA PRO A 142 -5.11 -0.18 -17.43
C PRO A 142 -4.48 -0.85 -16.21
N TYR A 143 -3.36 -0.35 -15.75
CA TYR A 143 -2.58 -0.96 -14.68
C TYR A 143 -2.04 0.08 -13.71
N GLU A 144 -1.88 -0.36 -12.47
CA GLU A 144 -1.18 0.37 -11.42
C GLU A 144 0.20 -0.28 -11.19
N ALA A 145 1.17 0.53 -10.80
CA ALA A 145 2.51 0.06 -10.50
C ALA A 145 2.64 -0.28 -9.01
N LEU A 146 3.30 -1.39 -8.74
CA LEU A 146 3.69 -1.83 -7.41
C LEU A 146 5.19 -1.64 -7.29
N VAL A 147 5.61 -0.58 -6.63
CA VAL A 147 7.03 -0.33 -6.37
C VAL A 147 7.43 -1.15 -5.17
N ILE A 148 8.24 -2.19 -5.41
CA ILE A 148 8.70 -3.14 -4.40
C ILE A 148 10.13 -2.79 -4.04
N GLY A 149 10.42 -2.61 -2.75
CA GLY A 149 11.74 -2.21 -2.33
C GLY A 149 12.07 -2.60 -0.89
N TYR A 150 13.19 -2.07 -0.41
CA TYR A 150 13.73 -2.37 0.90
C TYR A 150 14.56 -1.20 1.44
N ARG A 151 14.82 -1.24 2.73
CA ARG A 151 15.59 -0.18 3.40
C ARG A 151 17.09 -0.28 3.10
N ASP A 152 17.81 -1.25 3.68
CA ASP A 152 19.28 -1.39 3.55
C ASP A 152 19.66 -2.74 2.96
N TYR A 153 18.93 -3.84 3.32
CA TYR A 153 19.20 -5.20 2.87
C TYR A 153 17.93 -5.87 2.35
N TRP A 154 17.98 -6.42 1.12
CA TRP A 154 16.86 -7.22 0.58
C TRP A 154 16.70 -8.56 1.28
N LYS A 155 17.84 -9.21 1.61
CA LYS A 155 17.85 -10.49 2.29
C LYS A 155 17.55 -10.29 3.78
N LYS A 156 16.55 -11.00 4.30
CA LYS A 156 16.23 -10.98 5.73
C LYS A 156 17.41 -11.46 6.56
N ILE A 157 17.75 -10.69 7.60
CA ILE A 157 18.85 -10.97 8.53
C ILE A 157 18.41 -12.04 9.52
N ILE A 158 17.22 -11.89 10.10
CA ILE A 158 16.62 -12.86 11.01
C ILE A 158 15.55 -13.63 10.24
N LYS A 159 15.65 -14.96 10.24
CA LYS A 159 14.65 -15.84 9.64
C LYS A 159 13.55 -16.11 10.65
N GLY A 160 12.31 -15.97 10.19
CA GLY A 160 11.10 -16.39 10.87
C GLY A 160 10.49 -17.65 10.24
N GLN A 161 9.25 -17.94 10.60
CA GLN A 161 8.47 -19.04 10.04
C GLN A 161 7.85 -18.62 8.70
N ASP A 162 8.18 -19.34 7.63
CA ASP A 162 7.53 -19.20 6.32
C ASP A 162 6.13 -19.85 6.33
N THR A 163 5.17 -19.16 5.74
CA THR A 163 3.80 -19.65 5.54
C THR A 163 3.45 -19.81 4.06
N ILE A 164 4.30 -19.30 3.18
CA ILE A 164 4.02 -19.14 1.76
C ILE A 164 3.89 -20.49 1.03
N SER A 165 2.78 -20.69 0.34
CA SER A 165 2.60 -21.85 -0.53
C SER A 165 3.37 -21.66 -1.86
N LYS A 166 3.75 -22.79 -2.51
CA LYS A 166 4.38 -22.78 -3.83
C LYS A 166 3.57 -21.97 -4.86
N LYS A 167 2.24 -22.05 -4.81
CA LYS A 167 1.34 -21.32 -5.73
C LYS A 167 1.44 -19.81 -5.54
N ILE A 168 1.41 -19.35 -4.29
CA ILE A 168 1.50 -17.92 -3.96
C ILE A 168 2.90 -17.40 -4.25
N PHE A 169 3.95 -18.17 -3.94
CA PHE A 169 5.34 -17.80 -4.29
C PHE A 169 5.51 -17.55 -5.80
N ILE A 170 5.09 -18.54 -6.63
CA ILE A 170 5.17 -18.40 -8.10
C ILE A 170 4.34 -17.20 -8.59
N LEU A 171 3.17 -16.96 -8.03
CA LEU A 171 2.34 -15.81 -8.37
C LEU A 171 3.02 -14.50 -7.99
N GLY A 172 3.58 -14.43 -6.79
CA GLY A 172 4.17 -13.22 -6.23
C GLY A 172 5.44 -12.77 -6.95
N VAL A 173 6.25 -13.69 -7.49
CA VAL A 173 7.50 -13.34 -8.20
C VAL A 173 7.32 -13.00 -9.67
N ARG A 174 6.11 -13.11 -10.22
CA ARG A 174 5.88 -12.88 -11.66
C ARG A 174 5.90 -11.41 -12.10
N GLY A 175 5.64 -10.48 -11.18
CA GLY A 175 5.62 -9.05 -11.48
C GLY A 175 4.38 -8.56 -12.25
N ILE A 176 3.45 -9.45 -12.65
CA ILE A 176 2.18 -9.09 -13.30
C ILE A 176 1.04 -9.77 -12.55
N TYR A 177 0.09 -8.98 -12.06
CA TYR A 177 -0.98 -9.41 -11.18
C TYR A 177 -2.34 -9.06 -11.77
N ASN A 178 -3.06 -10.08 -12.25
CA ASN A 178 -4.39 -9.93 -12.86
C ASN A 178 -5.44 -10.25 -11.80
N PHE A 179 -5.85 -9.25 -11.02
CA PHE A 179 -6.88 -9.37 -10.00
C PHE A 179 -8.01 -8.39 -10.27
N GLY A 180 -9.25 -8.85 -10.21
CA GLY A 180 -10.41 -7.97 -10.24
C GLY A 180 -10.63 -7.30 -8.89
N THR A 181 -11.10 -6.06 -8.90
CA THR A 181 -11.62 -5.39 -7.70
C THR A 181 -13.06 -5.80 -7.43
N THR A 182 -13.42 -5.81 -6.16
CA THR A 182 -14.83 -5.79 -5.75
C THR A 182 -15.24 -4.34 -5.57
N PHE A 183 -16.29 -3.91 -6.29
CA PHE A 183 -16.84 -2.58 -6.11
C PHE A 183 -17.29 -2.39 -4.67
N ASN A 184 -16.78 -1.34 -4.02
CA ASN A 184 -17.23 -0.93 -2.69
C ASN A 184 -17.82 0.48 -2.77
N ARG A 185 -19.11 0.63 -2.43
CA ARG A 185 -19.80 1.94 -2.46
C ARG A 185 -19.26 2.92 -1.43
N ASN A 186 -18.61 2.42 -0.37
CA ASN A 186 -18.15 3.23 0.76
C ASN A 186 -16.75 3.78 0.56
N CYS A 187 -15.97 3.26 -0.41
CA CYS A 187 -14.63 3.74 -0.71
C CYS A 187 -14.30 3.50 -2.18
N PRO A 188 -14.04 4.55 -2.96
CA PRO A 188 -13.85 4.44 -4.41
C PRO A 188 -12.52 3.80 -4.82
N ALA A 189 -11.51 3.81 -3.95
CA ALA A 189 -10.14 3.41 -4.27
C ALA A 189 -9.65 2.29 -3.33
N VAL A 190 -10.26 1.08 -3.45
CA VAL A 190 -9.83 -0.09 -2.66
C VAL A 190 -9.17 -1.11 -3.57
N PHE A 191 -7.92 -1.45 -3.29
CA PHE A 191 -7.29 -2.59 -3.96
C PHE A 191 -7.87 -3.93 -3.46
N PRO A 192 -7.86 -5.00 -4.29
CA PRO A 192 -8.44 -6.27 -3.93
C PRO A 192 -7.66 -6.94 -2.79
N LEU A 193 -8.34 -7.65 -1.90
CA LEU A 193 -7.71 -8.36 -0.77
C LEU A 193 -6.59 -9.32 -1.23
N LYS A 194 -6.69 -9.86 -2.42
CA LYS A 194 -5.69 -10.77 -2.99
C LYS A 194 -4.31 -10.11 -3.15
N LEU A 195 -4.27 -8.79 -3.37
CA LEU A 195 -3.02 -8.06 -3.53
C LEU A 195 -2.18 -8.07 -2.23
N PRO A 196 -2.67 -7.57 -1.09
CA PRO A 196 -1.90 -7.63 0.14
C PRO A 196 -1.70 -9.06 0.65
N LEU A 197 -2.62 -10.01 0.40
CA LEU A 197 -2.40 -11.41 0.74
C LEU A 197 -1.14 -11.97 0.06
N VAL A 198 -0.93 -11.69 -1.23
CA VAL A 198 0.26 -12.14 -1.95
C VAL A 198 1.52 -11.52 -1.36
N PHE A 199 1.53 -10.21 -1.14
CA PHE A 199 2.76 -9.51 -0.72
C PHE A 199 3.09 -9.68 0.76
N VAL A 200 2.08 -9.77 1.64
CA VAL A 200 2.30 -10.11 3.05
C VAL A 200 2.93 -11.49 3.16
N ASP A 201 2.38 -12.49 2.45
CA ASP A 201 2.90 -13.87 2.50
C ASP A 201 4.27 -14.01 1.82
N LEU A 202 4.54 -13.24 0.75
CA LEU A 202 5.81 -13.28 0.01
C LEU A 202 6.95 -12.56 0.73
N LEU A 203 6.67 -11.46 1.43
CA LEU A 203 7.68 -10.50 1.88
C LEU A 203 7.85 -10.41 3.39
N SER A 204 7.05 -11.16 4.17
CA SER A 204 7.14 -11.21 5.63
C SER A 204 7.04 -12.63 6.17
N PHE A 205 7.55 -12.85 7.37
CA PHE A 205 7.38 -14.06 8.15
C PHE A 205 6.16 -13.98 9.06
N GLU A 206 5.75 -15.12 9.65
CA GLU A 206 4.76 -15.14 10.73
C GLU A 206 5.23 -14.24 11.88
N ASP A 207 4.29 -13.53 12.52
CA ASP A 207 4.52 -12.53 13.57
C ASP A 207 5.31 -11.26 13.18
N ASP A 208 5.74 -11.11 11.92
CA ASP A 208 6.29 -9.83 11.44
C ASP A 208 5.24 -8.70 11.52
N ILE A 209 5.72 -7.48 11.75
CA ILE A 209 4.87 -6.28 11.83
C ILE A 209 4.73 -5.64 10.45
N VAL A 210 3.49 -5.53 9.99
CA VAL A 210 3.12 -4.91 8.72
C VAL A 210 2.40 -3.59 8.98
N LEU A 211 2.90 -2.51 8.39
CA LEU A 211 2.28 -1.18 8.46
C LEU A 211 1.57 -0.83 7.15
N ASP A 212 0.38 -0.25 7.27
CA ASP A 212 -0.28 0.48 6.20
C ASP A 212 -0.66 1.89 6.70
N PRO A 213 0.07 2.95 6.29
CA PRO A 213 -0.19 4.32 6.72
C PRO A 213 -1.42 4.96 6.05
N PHE A 214 -2.03 4.30 5.06
CA PHE A 214 -3.24 4.74 4.34
C PHE A 214 -4.24 3.59 4.26
N LEU A 215 -4.65 3.08 5.42
CA LEU A 215 -5.33 1.79 5.57
C LEU A 215 -6.68 1.68 4.83
N GLY A 216 -7.38 2.80 4.65
CA GLY A 216 -8.71 2.79 4.06
C GLY A 216 -9.67 1.88 4.80
N LEU A 217 -10.30 0.96 4.08
CA LEU A 217 -11.26 -0.01 4.67
C LEU A 217 -10.58 -1.24 5.32
N GLY A 218 -9.29 -1.20 5.60
CA GLY A 218 -8.59 -2.24 6.36
C GLY A 218 -8.17 -3.47 5.58
N THR A 219 -8.02 -3.38 4.26
CA THR A 219 -7.71 -4.55 3.43
C THR A 219 -6.36 -5.19 3.78
N THR A 220 -5.33 -4.38 4.03
CA THR A 220 -4.02 -4.86 4.49
C THR A 220 -4.09 -5.51 5.86
N ALA A 221 -4.79 -4.90 6.82
CA ALA A 221 -4.96 -5.48 8.16
C ALA A 221 -5.71 -6.81 8.15
N VAL A 222 -6.72 -6.95 7.28
CA VAL A 222 -7.44 -8.22 7.03
C VAL A 222 -6.47 -9.28 6.53
N ALA A 223 -5.60 -8.96 5.56
CA ALA A 223 -4.61 -9.89 5.03
C ALA A 223 -3.61 -10.33 6.11
N CYS A 224 -3.12 -9.38 6.92
CA CYS A 224 -2.22 -9.68 8.04
C CYS A 224 -2.85 -10.64 9.05
N LYS A 225 -4.10 -10.36 9.47
CA LYS A 225 -4.81 -11.23 10.42
C LYS A 225 -5.02 -12.64 9.85
N GLN A 226 -5.33 -12.77 8.56
CA GLN A 226 -5.49 -14.07 7.90
C GLN A 226 -4.18 -14.87 7.80
N LEU A 227 -3.04 -14.20 7.78
CA LEU A 227 -1.71 -14.79 7.59
C LEU A 227 -0.89 -14.85 8.89
N ASN A 228 -1.47 -14.55 10.05
CA ASN A 228 -0.78 -14.49 11.34
C ASN A 228 0.38 -13.48 11.36
N ARG A 229 0.20 -12.33 10.73
CA ARG A 229 1.11 -11.19 10.87
C ARG A 229 0.50 -10.18 11.82
N ARG A 230 1.37 -9.51 12.59
CA ARG A 230 0.96 -8.35 13.38
C ARG A 230 0.79 -7.17 12.44
N PHE A 231 -0.15 -6.30 12.71
CA PHE A 231 -0.38 -5.14 11.85
C PHE A 231 -0.47 -3.84 12.64
N LEU A 232 -0.22 -2.76 11.93
CA LEU A 232 -0.56 -1.40 12.33
C LEU A 232 -1.21 -0.72 11.12
N GLY A 233 -2.43 -0.23 11.28
CA GLY A 233 -3.12 0.54 10.25
C GLY A 233 -3.36 1.97 10.70
N ILE A 234 -3.10 2.93 9.83
CA ILE A 234 -3.40 4.33 10.08
C ILE A 234 -4.42 4.80 9.04
N GLU A 235 -5.47 5.48 9.50
CA GLU A 235 -6.52 5.99 8.61
C GLU A 235 -7.04 7.31 9.16
N ILE A 236 -7.12 8.33 8.31
CA ILE A 236 -7.57 9.66 8.72
C ILE A 236 -9.09 9.79 8.83
N ASN A 237 -9.83 8.98 8.06
CA ASN A 237 -11.29 9.03 8.04
C ASN A 237 -11.90 8.13 9.13
N PRO A 238 -12.58 8.69 10.17
CA PRO A 238 -13.16 7.92 11.26
C PRO A 238 -14.19 6.88 10.82
N GLU A 239 -14.92 7.12 9.74
CA GLU A 239 -15.90 6.16 9.21
C GLU A 239 -15.20 4.96 8.56
N TYR A 240 -14.07 5.18 7.87
CA TYR A 240 -13.26 4.09 7.33
C TYR A 240 -12.63 3.26 8.45
N CYS A 241 -12.17 3.90 9.53
CA CYS A 241 -11.68 3.21 10.72
C CYS A 241 -12.75 2.25 11.29
N LYS A 242 -13.97 2.72 11.49
CA LYS A 242 -15.09 1.88 11.99
C LYS A 242 -15.40 0.70 11.08
N ILE A 243 -15.39 0.92 9.76
CA ILE A 243 -15.62 -0.15 8.78
C ILE A 243 -14.49 -1.18 8.83
N ALA A 244 -13.24 -0.73 8.88
CA ALA A 244 -12.07 -1.59 8.94
C ALA A 244 -12.07 -2.43 10.23
N GLU A 245 -12.39 -1.84 11.38
CA GLU A 245 -12.53 -2.56 12.66
C GLU A 245 -13.63 -3.63 12.61
N LYS A 246 -14.79 -3.28 12.01
CA LYS A 246 -15.89 -4.24 11.84
C LYS A 246 -15.47 -5.43 10.97
N ARG A 247 -14.74 -5.17 9.88
CA ARG A 247 -14.19 -6.22 9.01
C ARG A 247 -13.21 -7.12 9.76
N LEU A 248 -12.31 -6.55 10.55
CA LEU A 248 -11.37 -7.32 11.36
C LEU A 248 -12.07 -8.21 12.41
N LYS A 249 -13.11 -7.70 13.07
CA LYS A 249 -13.91 -8.47 14.03
C LYS A 249 -14.66 -9.66 13.39
N SER A 250 -14.99 -9.57 12.11
CA SER A 250 -15.67 -10.64 11.38
C SER A 250 -14.76 -11.81 10.97
N ILE A 251 -13.43 -11.66 11.11
CA ILE A 251 -12.47 -12.72 10.77
C ILE A 251 -12.27 -13.59 12.02
N PRO A 252 -12.58 -14.90 11.96
CA PRO A 252 -12.34 -15.82 13.07
C PRO A 252 -10.86 -15.87 13.46
N GLU A 253 -10.58 -15.95 14.78
CA GLU A 253 -9.20 -15.97 15.30
C GLU A 253 -8.44 -17.28 14.98
N ASN A 254 -9.12 -18.31 14.47
CA ASN A 254 -8.57 -19.66 14.33
C ASN A 254 -8.57 -20.23 12.91
N LEU A 255 -8.60 -19.37 11.86
CA LEU A 255 -8.68 -19.90 10.49
C LEU A 255 -7.43 -20.68 10.02
N PHE A 256 -6.29 -20.62 10.74
CA PHE A 256 -5.03 -21.21 10.27
C PHE A 256 -4.21 -21.97 11.35
N LYS A 257 -4.79 -22.34 12.47
CA LYS A 257 -4.13 -23.21 13.48
C LYS A 257 -4.20 -24.72 13.14
N SER A 258 -4.39 -25.07 11.88
CA SER A 258 -4.38 -26.48 11.46
C SER A 258 -3.69 -26.64 10.12
N LYS A 259 -2.37 -26.87 10.16
CA LYS A 259 -1.72 -27.90 9.31
C LYS A 259 -0.32 -28.17 9.84
#